data_ff0766f69ed78c9f800786a5740a1195
#
_entry.id   ff0766f69ed78c9f800786a5740a1195
#
_cell.length_a   1.000
_cell.length_b   1.000
_cell.length_c   1.000
_cell.angle_alpha   90.00
_cell.angle_beta   90.00
_cell.angle_gamma   90.00
#
_symmetry.space_group_name_H-M   'P 1'
#
loop_
_entity.id
_entity.type
_entity.pdbx_description
1 polymer ?
#
loop_
_entity_poly.entity_id
_entity_poly.type
_entity_poly.pdbx_seq_one_letter_code
_entity_poly.pdbx_strand_id
1 'polypeptide(L)'
;GEKVDHYLVKWRANRDNVHKDNIVFHGYEADTYLISADCPRFGSGEAKGILNESVRGKDIYIMVDVGNYSCTYMMAGQPQRMSPDDHYADLKRLIAAMTDKPKKITVIMPFLYESRQHKRSSRESLDCAVMLQELKSYGVDNIVTFDAHDPRVVNAIPKSGFANVRPTY
;
A
#
# COMPACT_ATOMS: atom_id res chain seq x y z
N GLY A 1 1.31 4.72 9.27
CA GLY A 1 1.02 3.43 9.94
C GLY A 1 0.66 3.65 11.42
N GLU A 2 1.62 4.02 12.26
CA GLU A 2 1.47 4.05 13.73
C GLU A 2 0.26 4.83 14.25
N LYS A 3 -0.01 6.05 13.73
CA LYS A 3 -1.18 6.84 14.15
C LYS A 3 -2.51 6.14 13.82
N VAL A 4 -2.57 5.47 12.67
CA VAL A 4 -3.75 4.70 12.25
C VAL A 4 -3.93 3.48 13.15
N ASP A 5 -2.84 2.76 13.43
CA ASP A 5 -2.83 1.62 14.33
C ASP A 5 -3.32 2.00 15.72
N HIS A 6 -2.72 3.04 16.32
CA HIS A 6 -3.13 3.55 17.62
C HIS A 6 -4.64 3.90 17.66
N TYR A 7 -5.14 4.54 16.60
CA TYR A 7 -6.56 4.88 16.49
C TYR A 7 -7.45 3.62 16.42
N LEU A 8 -7.06 2.63 15.61
CA LEU A 8 -7.81 1.39 15.46
C LEU A 8 -7.84 0.58 16.76
N VAL A 9 -6.71 0.46 17.46
CA VAL A 9 -6.62 -0.22 18.76
C VAL A 9 -7.51 0.46 19.80
N LYS A 10 -7.43 1.81 19.89
CA LYS A 10 -8.27 2.60 20.79
C LYS A 10 -9.76 2.48 20.46
N TRP A 11 -10.11 2.56 19.18
CA TRP A 11 -11.49 2.45 18.73
C TRP A 11 -12.07 1.06 19.03
N ARG A 12 -11.30 0.03 18.80
CA ARG A 12 -11.67 -1.34 19.16
C ARG A 12 -11.92 -1.49 20.68
N ALA A 13 -11.00 -0.98 21.50
CA ALA A 13 -11.11 -1.08 22.96
C ALA A 13 -12.39 -0.40 23.50
N ASN A 14 -12.82 0.69 22.84
CA ASN A 14 -14.02 1.43 23.21
C ASN A 14 -15.32 0.85 22.63
N ARG A 15 -15.23 -0.19 21.82
CA ARG A 15 -16.38 -0.79 21.15
C ARG A 15 -16.98 -1.87 22.03
N ASP A 16 -18.25 -1.73 22.38
CA ASP A 16 -19.00 -2.78 23.03
C ASP A 16 -19.21 -3.93 22.05
N ASN A 17 -18.51 -5.03 22.22
CA ASN A 17 -18.52 -6.12 21.27
C ASN A 17 -18.88 -7.44 21.96
N VAL A 18 -20.09 -7.92 21.64
CA VAL A 18 -20.63 -9.19 22.14
C VAL A 18 -19.84 -10.42 21.69
N HIS A 19 -18.86 -10.25 20.80
CA HIS A 19 -18.15 -11.37 20.15
C HIS A 19 -16.67 -11.47 20.55
N LYS A 20 -16.25 -10.79 21.62
CA LYS A 20 -14.83 -10.79 22.08
C LYS A 20 -14.25 -12.18 22.29
N ASP A 21 -15.09 -13.10 22.80
CA ASP A 21 -14.65 -14.47 23.16
C ASP A 21 -14.83 -15.47 22.00
N ASN A 22 -15.25 -15.03 20.82
CA ASN A 22 -15.45 -15.93 19.72
C ASN A 22 -14.13 -16.20 18.99
N ILE A 23 -13.74 -17.47 18.92
CA ILE A 23 -12.51 -17.93 18.25
C ILE A 23 -12.40 -17.50 16.76
N VAL A 24 -13.53 -17.21 16.11
CA VAL A 24 -13.56 -16.68 14.74
C VAL A 24 -12.90 -15.29 14.65
N PHE A 25 -12.86 -14.55 15.75
CA PHE A 25 -12.21 -13.25 15.89
C PHE A 25 -10.83 -13.34 16.54
N HIS A 26 -10.15 -14.47 16.41
CA HIS A 26 -8.80 -14.64 16.91
C HIS A 26 -7.89 -13.50 16.40
N GLY A 27 -7.16 -12.87 17.30
CA GLY A 27 -6.37 -11.65 17.02
C GLY A 27 -7.16 -10.35 17.16
N TYR A 28 -8.44 -10.40 17.55
CA TYR A 28 -9.23 -9.20 17.83
C TYR A 28 -8.61 -8.34 18.94
N GLU A 29 -7.91 -8.95 19.90
CA GLU A 29 -7.25 -8.28 21.02
C GLU A 29 -5.76 -8.03 20.79
N ALA A 30 -5.29 -8.03 19.55
CA ALA A 30 -3.92 -7.69 19.24
C ALA A 30 -3.56 -6.28 19.73
N ASP A 31 -2.39 -6.12 20.34
CA ASP A 31 -1.89 -4.83 20.84
C ASP A 31 -1.55 -3.89 19.67
N THR A 32 -1.30 -4.44 18.50
CA THR A 32 -1.03 -3.71 17.28
C THR A 32 -1.52 -4.48 16.05
N TYR A 33 -1.91 -3.76 15.01
CA TYR A 33 -2.21 -4.29 13.68
C TYR A 33 -1.05 -4.09 12.70
N LEU A 34 0.04 -3.45 13.15
CA LEU A 34 1.21 -3.26 12.31
C LEU A 34 1.94 -4.58 12.10
N ILE A 35 2.31 -4.84 10.87
CA ILE A 35 3.19 -5.93 10.48
C ILE A 35 4.58 -5.36 10.29
N SER A 36 5.57 -5.99 10.92
CA SER A 36 6.97 -5.62 10.73
C SER A 36 7.43 -5.98 9.32
N ALA A 37 7.81 -4.97 8.56
CA ALA A 37 8.24 -5.11 7.18
C ALA A 37 9.35 -4.10 6.85
N ASP A 38 10.32 -4.52 6.05
CA ASP A 38 11.50 -3.75 5.72
C ASP A 38 11.82 -3.83 4.22
N CYS A 39 12.45 -2.77 3.70
CA CYS A 39 13.04 -2.74 2.36
C CYS A 39 14.50 -2.29 2.43
N PRO A 40 15.40 -3.14 2.96
CA PRO A 40 16.81 -2.79 3.07
C PRO A 40 17.45 -2.59 1.70
N ARG A 41 18.31 -1.57 1.61
CA ARG A 41 19.06 -1.23 0.40
C ARG A 41 20.42 -1.89 0.38
N PHE A 42 20.82 -2.35 -0.80
CA PHE A 42 22.21 -2.67 -1.09
C PHE A 42 22.99 -1.40 -1.43
N GLY A 43 24.32 -1.46 -1.41
CA GLY A 43 25.16 -0.31 -1.75
C GLY A 43 24.95 0.24 -3.17
N SER A 44 24.42 -0.57 -4.09
CA SER A 44 24.02 -0.18 -5.45
C SER A 44 22.71 0.64 -5.49
N GLY A 45 21.95 0.70 -4.38
CA GLY A 45 20.61 1.29 -4.34
C GLY A 45 19.47 0.32 -4.58
N GLU A 46 19.77 -0.91 -5.04
CA GLU A 46 18.77 -1.98 -5.11
C GLU A 46 18.24 -2.34 -3.73
N ALA A 47 17.02 -2.91 -3.66
CA ALA A 47 16.44 -3.34 -2.40
C ALA A 47 15.78 -4.71 -2.51
N LYS A 48 15.46 -5.28 -1.35
CA LYS A 48 14.58 -6.45 -1.22
C LYS A 48 13.46 -6.16 -0.23
N GLY A 49 12.28 -6.71 -0.46
CA GLY A 49 11.19 -6.70 0.51
C GLY A 49 11.35 -7.83 1.52
N ILE A 50 11.13 -7.53 2.79
CA ILE A 50 11.16 -8.51 3.89
C ILE A 50 9.90 -8.33 4.71
N LEU A 51 9.23 -9.43 5.04
CA LEU A 51 8.19 -9.51 6.04
C LEU A 51 8.73 -10.33 7.21
N ASN A 52 8.68 -9.78 8.41
CA ASN A 52 9.23 -10.41 9.61
C ASN A 52 8.21 -11.31 10.30
N GLU A 53 6.99 -11.41 9.77
CA GLU A 53 5.93 -12.27 10.28
C GLU A 53 5.02 -12.80 9.15
N SER A 54 4.27 -13.87 9.45
CA SER A 54 3.36 -14.47 8.48
C SER A 54 2.12 -13.61 8.23
N VAL A 55 1.75 -13.49 6.96
CA VAL A 55 0.53 -12.81 6.49
C VAL A 55 -0.56 -13.79 6.06
N ARG A 56 -0.34 -15.09 6.26
CA ARG A 56 -1.27 -16.15 5.83
C ARG A 56 -2.67 -15.93 6.38
N GLY A 57 -3.64 -15.87 5.47
CA GLY A 57 -5.07 -15.74 5.80
C GLY A 57 -5.48 -14.38 6.37
N LYS A 58 -4.55 -13.42 6.46
CA LYS A 58 -4.84 -12.06 6.94
C LYS A 58 -5.37 -11.17 5.80
N ASP A 59 -6.20 -10.20 6.15
CA ASP A 59 -6.55 -9.07 5.27
C ASP A 59 -5.48 -8.00 5.44
N ILE A 60 -4.68 -7.77 4.42
CA ILE A 60 -3.50 -6.89 4.45
C ILE A 60 -3.85 -5.52 3.86
N TYR A 61 -3.48 -4.48 4.58
CA TYR A 61 -3.57 -3.09 4.15
C TYR A 61 -2.17 -2.50 4.07
N ILE A 62 -1.74 -2.12 2.88
CA ILE A 62 -0.43 -1.48 2.66
C ILE A 62 -0.67 0.00 2.42
N MET A 63 -0.21 0.84 3.35
CA MET A 63 -0.26 2.29 3.21
C MET A 63 1.06 2.77 2.64
N VAL A 64 1.03 3.46 1.50
CA VAL A 64 2.21 4.03 0.86
C VAL A 64 1.97 5.48 0.47
N ASP A 65 2.86 6.36 0.90
CA ASP A 65 2.92 7.75 0.48
C ASP A 65 4.11 7.91 -0.48
N VAL A 66 3.82 7.86 -1.77
CA VAL A 66 4.85 7.99 -2.82
C VAL A 66 5.42 9.41 -2.91
N GLY A 67 4.77 10.40 -2.30
CA GLY A 67 5.25 11.77 -2.22
C GLY A 67 6.13 12.05 -0.99
N ASN A 68 6.47 11.05 -0.19
CA ASN A 68 7.27 11.26 1.02
C ASN A 68 8.77 11.38 0.71
N TYR A 69 9.23 12.59 0.45
CA TYR A 69 10.63 12.90 0.20
C TYR A 69 11.51 12.97 1.46
N SER A 70 10.96 12.73 2.65
CA SER A 70 11.75 12.70 3.89
C SER A 70 12.50 11.38 4.09
N CYS A 71 12.08 10.31 3.44
CA CYS A 71 12.77 9.03 3.47
C CYS A 71 14.06 9.08 2.66
N THR A 72 15.13 8.52 3.23
CA THR A 72 16.46 8.47 2.60
C THR A 72 17.05 7.07 2.68
N TYR A 73 17.94 6.76 1.76
CA TYR A 73 18.77 5.55 1.78
C TYR A 73 20.18 5.85 1.31
N MET A 74 21.11 4.94 1.58
CA MET A 74 22.49 5.08 1.13
C MET A 74 22.69 4.38 -0.21
N MET A 75 23.28 5.08 -1.18
CA MET A 75 23.69 4.51 -2.47
C MET A 75 25.12 4.99 -2.80
N ALA A 76 26.00 4.06 -3.08
CA ALA A 76 27.44 4.37 -3.34
C ALA A 76 28.08 5.27 -2.27
N GLY A 77 27.71 5.09 -1.01
CA GLY A 77 28.20 5.87 0.12
C GLY A 77 27.60 7.28 0.26
N GLN A 78 26.62 7.64 -0.56
CA GLN A 78 25.96 8.94 -0.50
C GLN A 78 24.47 8.78 -0.09
N PRO A 79 23.93 9.71 0.74
CA PRO A 79 22.52 9.71 1.07
C PRO A 79 21.68 10.16 -0.14
N GLN A 80 20.68 9.37 -0.49
CA GLN A 80 19.72 9.66 -1.54
C GLN A 80 18.32 9.80 -0.94
N ARG A 81 17.55 10.75 -1.42
CA ARG A 81 16.12 10.84 -1.09
C ARG A 81 15.34 9.84 -1.94
N MET A 82 14.38 9.20 -1.34
CA MET A 82 13.47 8.33 -2.07
C MET A 82 12.60 9.14 -3.03
N SER A 83 12.58 8.72 -4.28
CA SER A 83 11.68 9.22 -5.31
C SER A 83 10.31 8.51 -5.21
N PRO A 84 9.26 8.99 -5.90
CA PRO A 84 8.01 8.24 -6.08
C PRO A 84 8.24 6.83 -6.64
N ASP A 85 9.18 6.67 -7.56
CA ASP A 85 9.55 5.38 -8.15
C ASP A 85 10.16 4.43 -7.11
N ASP A 86 10.99 4.95 -6.20
CA ASP A 86 11.56 4.16 -5.11
C ASP A 86 10.47 3.62 -4.17
N HIS A 87 9.52 4.48 -3.78
CA HIS A 87 8.38 4.08 -2.96
C HIS A 87 7.48 3.06 -3.65
N TYR A 88 7.22 3.26 -4.94
CA TYR A 88 6.43 2.31 -5.72
C TYR A 88 7.16 0.97 -5.90
N ALA A 89 8.47 1.00 -6.14
CA ALA A 89 9.28 -0.21 -6.21
C ALA A 89 9.28 -0.97 -4.87
N ASP A 90 9.35 -0.28 -3.74
CA ASP A 90 9.29 -0.91 -2.41
C ASP A 90 7.90 -1.52 -2.13
N LEU A 91 6.82 -0.85 -2.53
CA LEU A 91 5.49 -1.43 -2.49
C LEU A 91 5.43 -2.78 -3.22
N LYS A 92 5.95 -2.84 -4.45
CA LYS A 92 5.99 -4.09 -5.24
C LYS A 92 6.83 -5.17 -4.57
N ARG A 93 7.96 -4.81 -3.98
CA ARG A 93 8.84 -5.76 -3.25
C ARG A 93 8.14 -6.35 -2.03
N LEU A 94 7.41 -5.53 -1.27
CA LEU A 94 6.63 -6.01 -0.13
C LEU A 94 5.49 -6.92 -0.56
N ILE A 95 4.77 -6.60 -1.63
CA ILE A 95 3.72 -7.47 -2.17
C ILE A 95 4.33 -8.80 -2.63
N ALA A 96 5.45 -8.76 -3.36
CA ALA A 96 6.15 -9.95 -3.82
C ALA A 96 6.69 -10.83 -2.68
N ALA A 97 6.99 -10.23 -1.52
CA ALA A 97 7.42 -10.96 -0.34
C ALA A 97 6.27 -11.71 0.37
N MET A 98 5.01 -11.45 0.02
CA MET A 98 3.82 -12.10 0.61
C MET A 98 3.57 -13.50 0.00
N THR A 99 4.56 -14.39 0.12
CA THR A 99 4.52 -15.72 -0.51
C THR A 99 3.55 -16.69 0.18
N ASP A 100 3.21 -16.46 1.44
CA ASP A 100 2.35 -17.30 2.25
C ASP A 100 0.84 -16.98 2.14
N LYS A 101 0.48 -16.29 1.06
CA LYS A 101 -0.90 -16.06 0.61
C LYS A 101 -1.80 -15.38 1.65
N PRO A 102 -1.78 -14.05 1.71
CA PRO A 102 -2.80 -13.29 2.42
C PRO A 102 -4.19 -13.60 1.84
N LYS A 103 -5.23 -13.40 2.63
CA LYS A 103 -6.61 -13.56 2.17
C LYS A 103 -7.00 -12.46 1.20
N LYS A 104 -6.50 -11.24 1.44
CA LYS A 104 -6.81 -10.04 0.66
C LYS A 104 -5.69 -9.02 0.80
N ILE A 105 -5.39 -8.32 -0.29
CA ILE A 105 -4.44 -7.20 -0.30
C ILE A 105 -5.16 -5.92 -0.73
N THR A 106 -5.11 -4.92 0.13
CA THR A 106 -5.61 -3.58 -0.15
C THR A 106 -4.45 -2.58 -0.09
N VAL A 107 -4.20 -1.86 -1.17
CA VAL A 107 -3.22 -0.77 -1.22
C VAL A 107 -3.94 0.54 -0.97
N ILE A 108 -3.49 1.31 0.01
CA ILE A 108 -3.96 2.67 0.29
C ILE A 108 -2.85 3.62 -0.12
N MET A 109 -3.08 4.37 -1.18
CA MET A 109 -2.14 5.30 -1.77
C MET A 109 -2.80 6.69 -1.80
N PRO A 110 -2.66 7.50 -0.72
CA PRO A 110 -3.34 8.78 -0.62
C PRO A 110 -3.08 9.70 -1.81
N PHE A 111 -1.84 9.77 -2.26
CA PHE A 111 -1.46 10.38 -3.53
C PHE A 111 -1.24 9.27 -4.57
N LEU A 112 -2.11 9.20 -5.56
CA LEU A 112 -2.04 8.14 -6.58
C LEU A 112 -0.80 8.33 -7.47
N TYR A 113 0.11 7.35 -7.42
CA TYR A 113 1.31 7.33 -8.26
C TYR A 113 0.95 7.43 -9.75
N GLU A 114 1.68 8.24 -10.50
CA GLU A 114 1.46 8.51 -11.93
C GLU A 114 0.05 9.02 -12.32
N SER A 115 -0.73 9.56 -11.37
CA SER A 115 -2.10 10.00 -11.62
C SER A 115 -2.22 11.12 -12.67
N ARG A 116 -1.14 11.88 -12.90
CA ARG A 116 -1.09 12.92 -13.94
C ARG A 116 -0.99 12.35 -15.35
N GLN A 117 -0.42 11.13 -15.49
CA GLN A 117 -0.28 10.42 -16.74
C GLN A 117 -1.49 9.48 -16.98
N HIS A 118 -2.69 10.04 -16.99
CA HIS A 118 -3.98 9.34 -17.08
C HIS A 118 -4.58 9.30 -18.49
N LYS A 119 -3.99 10.01 -19.45
CA LYS A 119 -4.41 10.05 -20.86
C LYS A 119 -3.20 10.16 -21.77
N ARG A 120 -3.37 9.70 -23.02
CA ARG A 120 -2.41 9.91 -24.11
C ARG A 120 -2.92 10.99 -25.05
N SER A 121 -2.04 11.87 -25.48
CA SER A 121 -2.29 12.83 -26.55
C SER A 121 -1.34 12.64 -27.73
N SER A 122 -0.28 11.86 -27.57
CA SER A 122 0.71 11.54 -28.60
C SER A 122 1.34 10.17 -28.35
N ARG A 123 2.60 9.98 -28.73
CA ARG A 123 3.39 8.77 -28.46
C ARG A 123 3.96 8.82 -27.04
N GLU A 124 3.10 8.70 -26.06
CA GLU A 124 3.38 8.77 -24.63
C GLU A 124 3.05 7.45 -23.96
N SER A 125 3.72 7.16 -22.86
CA SER A 125 3.30 6.08 -21.96
C SER A 125 1.97 6.45 -21.26
N LEU A 126 1.26 5.45 -20.76
CA LEU A 126 0.04 5.63 -19.97
C LEU A 126 0.29 5.07 -18.57
N ASP A 127 1.22 5.72 -17.85
CA ASP A 127 1.84 5.15 -16.66
C ASP A 127 0.86 4.89 -15.53
N CYS A 128 -0.16 5.75 -15.38
CA CYS A 128 -1.21 5.50 -14.40
C CYS A 128 -1.96 4.18 -14.67
N ALA A 129 -2.30 3.90 -15.92
CA ALA A 129 -2.97 2.64 -16.26
C ALA A 129 -2.04 1.45 -16.12
N VAL A 130 -0.78 1.58 -16.54
CA VAL A 130 0.24 0.53 -16.40
C VAL A 130 0.42 0.18 -14.92
N MET A 131 0.58 1.16 -14.05
CA MET A 131 0.71 0.99 -12.60
C MET A 131 -0.49 0.25 -11.99
N LEU A 132 -1.70 0.67 -12.32
CA LEU A 132 -2.93 0.06 -11.82
C LEU A 132 -3.05 -1.42 -12.27
N GLN A 133 -2.74 -1.69 -13.53
CA GLN A 133 -2.75 -3.04 -14.09
C GLN A 133 -1.65 -3.91 -13.48
N GLU A 134 -0.46 -3.35 -13.26
CA GLU A 134 0.66 -4.02 -12.63
C GLU A 134 0.30 -4.45 -11.19
N LEU A 135 -0.26 -3.55 -10.37
CA LEU A 135 -0.72 -3.90 -9.03
C LEU A 135 -1.78 -5.00 -9.05
N LYS A 136 -2.72 -4.98 -9.99
CA LYS A 136 -3.69 -6.06 -10.17
C LYS A 136 -3.03 -7.39 -10.54
N SER A 137 -2.00 -7.38 -11.37
CA SER A 137 -1.23 -8.58 -11.74
C SER A 137 -0.45 -9.18 -10.57
N TYR A 138 -0.05 -8.37 -9.60
CA TYR A 138 0.54 -8.82 -8.32
C TYR A 138 -0.48 -9.36 -7.33
N GLY A 139 -1.77 -9.40 -7.67
CA GLY A 139 -2.82 -9.93 -6.81
C GLY A 139 -3.41 -8.92 -5.83
N VAL A 140 -3.22 -7.62 -6.06
CA VAL A 140 -3.88 -6.57 -5.26
C VAL A 140 -5.37 -6.59 -5.55
N ASP A 141 -6.18 -6.81 -4.51
CA ASP A 141 -7.64 -6.85 -4.62
C ASP A 141 -8.24 -5.45 -4.72
N ASN A 142 -7.76 -4.53 -3.87
CA ASN A 142 -8.28 -3.17 -3.82
C ASN A 142 -7.17 -2.14 -3.83
N ILE A 143 -7.47 -1.01 -4.47
CA ILE A 143 -6.64 0.19 -4.44
C ILE A 143 -7.53 1.33 -3.97
N VAL A 144 -7.09 2.05 -2.93
CA VAL A 144 -7.79 3.20 -2.36
C VAL A 144 -6.90 4.42 -2.52
N THR A 145 -7.43 5.48 -3.09
CA THR A 145 -6.74 6.77 -3.22
C THR A 145 -7.65 7.92 -2.81
N PHE A 146 -7.07 9.09 -2.59
CA PHE A 146 -7.82 10.30 -2.25
C PHE A 146 -7.66 11.32 -3.38
N ASP A 147 -8.80 11.80 -3.89
CA ASP A 147 -8.89 12.88 -4.86
C ASP A 147 -7.92 12.70 -6.06
N ALA A 148 -8.07 11.58 -6.78
CA ALA A 148 -7.27 11.30 -7.96
C ALA A 148 -7.38 12.47 -8.96
N HIS A 149 -6.25 12.84 -9.57
CA HIS A 149 -6.15 13.95 -10.52
C HIS A 149 -7.21 13.91 -11.63
N ASP A 150 -7.55 12.72 -12.10
CA ASP A 150 -8.69 12.48 -12.99
C ASP A 150 -9.45 11.23 -12.52
N PRO A 151 -10.75 11.33 -12.21
CA PRO A 151 -11.54 10.19 -11.76
C PRO A 151 -11.66 9.06 -12.79
N ARG A 152 -11.38 9.32 -14.05
CA ARG A 152 -11.42 8.32 -15.14
C ARG A 152 -10.31 7.31 -15.09
N VAL A 153 -9.29 7.49 -14.23
CA VAL A 153 -8.23 6.49 -14.01
C VAL A 153 -8.81 5.11 -13.61
N VAL A 154 -9.99 5.08 -13.01
CA VAL A 154 -10.70 3.83 -12.69
C VAL A 154 -10.98 2.96 -13.91
N ASN A 155 -11.06 3.55 -15.11
CA ASN A 155 -11.31 2.80 -16.35
C ASN A 155 -10.12 1.92 -16.78
N ALA A 156 -8.94 2.11 -16.18
CA ALA A 156 -7.76 1.31 -16.48
C ALA A 156 -7.81 -0.12 -15.93
N ILE A 157 -8.69 -0.38 -14.96
CA ILE A 157 -8.86 -1.67 -14.31
C ILE A 157 -10.34 -2.02 -14.18
N PRO A 158 -10.71 -3.30 -13.95
CA PRO A 158 -12.08 -3.70 -13.70
C PRO A 158 -12.72 -2.88 -12.57
N LYS A 159 -14.02 -2.61 -12.67
CA LYS A 159 -14.79 -1.80 -11.71
C LYS A 159 -14.63 -2.20 -10.24
N SER A 160 -14.41 -3.48 -9.97
CA SER A 160 -14.18 -3.99 -8.61
C SER A 160 -12.75 -3.71 -8.17
N GLY A 161 -12.59 -3.11 -7.00
CA GLY A 161 -11.29 -3.00 -6.35
C GLY A 161 -10.56 -1.67 -6.56
N PHE A 162 -11.25 -0.60 -6.94
CA PHE A 162 -10.72 0.75 -6.92
C PHE A 162 -11.69 1.70 -6.21
N ALA A 163 -11.20 2.45 -5.25
CA ALA A 163 -11.95 3.49 -4.55
C ALA A 163 -11.19 4.81 -4.60
N ASN A 164 -11.80 5.81 -5.22
CA ASN A 164 -11.35 7.20 -5.18
C ASN A 164 -12.19 7.95 -4.15
N VAL A 165 -11.63 8.19 -2.98
CA VAL A 165 -12.30 8.89 -1.88
C VAL A 165 -12.11 10.39 -2.09
N ARG A 166 -13.21 11.12 -2.20
CA ARG A 166 -13.17 12.58 -2.22
C ARG A 166 -13.39 13.09 -0.80
N PRO A 167 -12.40 13.77 -0.20
CA PRO A 167 -12.61 14.40 1.09
C PRO A 167 -13.70 15.46 0.95
N THR A 168 -14.72 15.34 1.77
CA THR A 168 -15.70 16.44 1.95
C THR A 168 -15.19 17.29 3.10
N TYR A 169 -14.90 18.55 2.81
CA TYR A 169 -14.53 19.55 3.80
C TYR A 169 -15.78 20.19 4.43
#